data_bb9f5aa2c7263dce0bc7da5af4ea06b7
#
_entry.id   bb9f5aa2c7263dce0bc7da5af4ea06b7
#
_cell.length_a   1.000
_cell.length_b   1.000
_cell.length_c   1.000
_cell.angle_alpha   90.00
_cell.angle_beta   90.00
_cell.angle_gamma   90.00
#
_symmetry.space_group_name_H-M   'P 1'
#
loop_
_entity.id
_entity.type
_entity.pdbx_description
1 polymer ?
#
loop_
_entity_poly.entity_id
_entity_poly.type
_entity_poly.pdbx_seq_one_letter_code
_entity_poly.pdbx_strand_id
1 'polypeptide(L)'
;MISVLFVGGKEKGIPQFSGLPLKVDYVQNGMIGLNALQTSSYECIIIANKLPMLAPSRLIKEIRQLNSHIPIYCFISDDKRRSQILEDFNCGMTFYFEPETQSSDDLLELVLLGKQYIDFIYDIPERERRFFGPNGAGKIVGITEPMIDLYRLLFQIRKKNVTTILYGESGTGKNLVAQSLHDNSLRKENPFIAVNCPAIPGELLESELFGHVKGSFTGADQDKIGKFQAANSGTIFLDEIGDMDPSLQAKVLRVLESSELEKVGANETIKVDVRVVSATNQDIEALIAQNKFRQDLFHRINVFPLTIPSLTDHPGDIPFITYKIIGVLKKKHNLKVNYISPGALKLMKNYDWPGNVRELENILERASLLSDGSVLTSGDILPLLKSQKSPKTQESIVQKDQEVKVEGFSQVRSIENEKSLETQNQPKTLKEIEKNAILEAMSYAKWNMSKASKILGVSRMTLYRKMRTYEIEENE
;
A
#
# COMPACT_ATOMS: atom_id res chain seq x y z
N MET A 1 8.21 -30.59 8.81
CA MET A 1 9.26 -30.47 7.75
C MET A 1 8.53 -30.20 6.46
N ILE A 2 8.81 -29.10 5.79
CA ILE A 2 8.07 -28.66 4.57
C ILE A 2 8.59 -29.46 3.38
N SER A 3 7.69 -30.06 2.59
CA SER A 3 8.03 -30.87 1.41
C SER A 3 8.23 -29.95 0.19
N VAL A 4 9.43 -29.93 -0.36
CA VAL A 4 9.86 -29.01 -1.43
C VAL A 4 10.29 -29.81 -2.65
N LEU A 5 9.77 -29.48 -3.83
CA LEU A 5 10.29 -29.96 -5.10
C LEU A 5 11.28 -28.92 -5.66
N PHE A 6 12.55 -29.31 -5.80
CA PHE A 6 13.55 -28.49 -6.47
C PHE A 6 13.73 -28.95 -7.92
N VAL A 7 13.42 -28.04 -8.86
CA VAL A 7 13.55 -28.31 -10.31
C VAL A 7 14.77 -27.59 -10.85
N GLY A 8 15.82 -28.34 -11.19
CA GLY A 8 17.07 -27.84 -11.76
C GLY A 8 18.28 -28.67 -11.37
N GLY A 9 19.40 -28.54 -12.11
CA GLY A 9 20.64 -29.19 -11.78
C GLY A 9 21.31 -28.64 -10.51
N LYS A 10 22.27 -29.35 -9.93
CA LYS A 10 23.14 -28.85 -8.85
C LYS A 10 24.08 -27.77 -9.44
N GLU A 11 23.62 -26.53 -9.54
CA GLU A 11 24.43 -25.38 -9.99
C GLU A 11 25.20 -24.76 -8.82
N LYS A 12 26.38 -24.15 -9.10
CA LYS A 12 27.10 -23.32 -8.13
C LYS A 12 26.22 -22.10 -7.81
N GLY A 13 25.96 -21.83 -6.53
CA GLY A 13 25.15 -20.68 -6.07
C GLY A 13 23.75 -21.05 -5.56
N ILE A 14 23.36 -22.33 -5.58
CA ILE A 14 22.14 -22.76 -4.90
C ILE A 14 22.36 -22.71 -3.39
N PRO A 15 21.46 -22.05 -2.61
CA PRO A 15 21.53 -22.07 -1.16
C PRO A 15 21.58 -23.50 -0.64
N GLN A 16 22.47 -23.77 0.31
CA GLN A 16 22.46 -25.06 0.99
C GLN A 16 21.21 -25.10 1.88
N PHE A 17 20.29 -26.00 1.58
CA PHE A 17 19.10 -26.26 2.40
C PHE A 17 19.39 -27.12 3.65
N SER A 18 20.66 -27.50 3.85
CA SER A 18 21.13 -28.25 5.04
C SER A 18 20.98 -27.37 6.29
N GLY A 19 20.24 -27.86 7.27
CA GLY A 19 19.93 -27.14 8.51
C GLY A 19 18.58 -26.43 8.53
N LEU A 20 17.93 -26.31 7.39
CA LEU A 20 16.58 -25.80 7.31
C LEU A 20 15.53 -26.90 7.54
N PRO A 21 14.34 -26.61 8.07
CA PRO A 21 13.28 -27.60 8.30
C PRO A 21 12.57 -28.01 6.99
N LEU A 22 13.36 -28.26 5.93
CA LEU A 22 12.88 -28.55 4.57
C LEU A 22 13.25 -29.99 4.19
N LYS A 23 12.30 -30.72 3.58
CA LYS A 23 12.55 -31.99 2.88
C LYS A 23 12.56 -31.68 1.38
N VAL A 24 13.73 -31.72 0.74
CA VAL A 24 13.89 -31.27 -0.65
C VAL A 24 14.13 -32.48 -1.55
N ASP A 25 13.25 -32.68 -2.52
CA ASP A 25 13.40 -33.63 -3.62
C ASP A 25 13.95 -32.94 -4.85
N TYR A 26 15.05 -33.40 -5.41
CA TYR A 26 15.73 -32.79 -6.55
C TYR A 26 15.41 -33.50 -7.86
N VAL A 27 14.99 -32.71 -8.87
CA VAL A 27 14.78 -33.21 -10.25
C VAL A 27 15.57 -32.36 -11.25
N GLN A 28 16.09 -33.01 -12.30
CA GLN A 28 17.07 -32.39 -13.20
C GLN A 28 16.45 -31.42 -14.22
N ASN A 29 15.17 -31.59 -14.59
CA ASN A 29 14.51 -30.77 -15.62
C ASN A 29 13.01 -30.61 -15.36
N GLY A 30 12.38 -29.68 -16.09
CA GLY A 30 10.98 -29.34 -15.90
C GLY A 30 10.00 -30.47 -16.21
N MET A 31 10.30 -31.38 -17.16
CA MET A 31 9.42 -32.50 -17.48
C MET A 31 9.36 -33.53 -16.35
N ILE A 32 10.51 -33.85 -15.76
CA ILE A 32 10.58 -34.73 -14.57
C ILE A 32 9.86 -34.06 -13.40
N GLY A 33 10.00 -32.71 -13.26
CA GLY A 33 9.29 -31.93 -12.25
C GLY A 33 7.78 -32.03 -12.38
N LEU A 34 7.23 -31.91 -13.59
CA LEU A 34 5.79 -32.07 -13.83
C LEU A 34 5.30 -33.48 -13.49
N ASN A 35 6.05 -34.51 -13.86
CA ASN A 35 5.72 -35.89 -13.49
C ASN A 35 5.75 -36.11 -11.97
N ALA A 36 6.76 -35.55 -11.26
CA ALA A 36 6.85 -35.64 -9.82
C ALA A 36 5.63 -35.00 -9.11
N LEU A 37 5.12 -33.88 -9.64
CA LEU A 37 3.90 -33.24 -9.12
C LEU A 37 2.62 -34.04 -9.32
N GLN A 38 2.59 -34.95 -10.28
CA GLN A 38 1.46 -35.85 -10.49
C GLN A 38 1.50 -37.10 -9.58
N THR A 39 2.69 -37.50 -9.15
CA THR A 39 2.90 -38.72 -8.36
C THR A 39 3.11 -38.47 -6.87
N SER A 40 3.48 -37.25 -6.48
CA SER A 40 3.80 -36.90 -5.10
C SER A 40 3.25 -35.52 -4.73
N SER A 41 2.97 -35.31 -3.44
CA SER A 41 2.48 -34.04 -2.92
C SER A 41 3.63 -33.16 -2.42
N TYR A 42 3.72 -31.94 -2.88
CA TYR A 42 4.68 -30.93 -2.43
C TYR A 42 3.94 -29.70 -1.92
N GLU A 43 4.51 -29.06 -0.91
CA GLU A 43 3.97 -27.83 -0.33
C GLU A 43 4.49 -26.58 -1.06
N CYS A 44 5.66 -26.67 -1.72
CA CYS A 44 6.17 -25.61 -2.59
C CYS A 44 7.14 -26.17 -3.64
N ILE A 45 7.43 -25.33 -4.64
CA ILE A 45 8.32 -25.65 -5.75
C ILE A 45 9.40 -24.57 -5.84
N ILE A 46 10.66 -24.99 -5.95
CA ILE A 46 11.79 -24.12 -6.23
C ILE A 46 12.27 -24.41 -7.65
N ILE A 47 12.39 -23.36 -8.47
CA ILE A 47 12.80 -23.48 -9.87
C ILE A 47 14.14 -22.80 -10.05
N ALA A 48 15.15 -23.53 -10.54
CA ALA A 48 16.45 -22.97 -10.88
C ALA A 48 16.35 -21.99 -12.06
N ASN A 49 17.30 -21.06 -12.13
CA ASN A 49 17.34 -20.02 -13.15
C ASN A 49 17.43 -20.60 -14.59
N LYS A 50 18.20 -21.66 -14.79
CA LYS A 50 18.35 -22.34 -16.08
C LYS A 50 17.82 -23.75 -15.99
N LEU A 51 16.88 -24.09 -16.85
CA LEU A 51 16.36 -25.44 -16.98
C LEU A 51 16.66 -26.00 -18.35
N PRO A 52 17.18 -27.21 -18.44
CA PRO A 52 17.25 -27.92 -19.70
C PRO A 52 15.84 -28.29 -20.19
N MET A 53 15.63 -28.28 -21.49
CA MET A 53 14.44 -28.73 -22.21
C MET A 53 13.18 -27.89 -22.09
N LEU A 54 12.91 -27.23 -20.97
CA LEU A 54 11.69 -26.44 -20.74
C LEU A 54 12.04 -25.11 -20.06
N ALA A 55 11.68 -23.98 -20.70
CA ALA A 55 11.91 -22.67 -20.12
C ALA A 55 11.11 -22.53 -18.78
N PRO A 56 11.71 -21.89 -17.75
CA PRO A 56 11.04 -21.73 -16.46
C PRO A 56 9.65 -21.07 -16.55
N SER A 57 9.45 -20.05 -17.40
CA SER A 57 8.15 -19.40 -17.61
C SER A 57 7.08 -20.36 -18.15
N ARG A 58 7.48 -21.27 -19.06
CA ARG A 58 6.55 -22.31 -19.56
C ARG A 58 6.25 -23.34 -18.49
N LEU A 59 7.26 -23.76 -17.71
CA LEU A 59 7.09 -24.68 -16.58
C LEU A 59 6.09 -24.08 -15.55
N ILE A 60 6.21 -22.82 -15.20
CA ILE A 60 5.28 -22.12 -14.28
C ILE A 60 3.85 -22.21 -14.81
N LYS A 61 3.63 -21.93 -16.10
CA LYS A 61 2.29 -22.00 -16.72
C LYS A 61 1.69 -23.40 -16.65
N GLU A 62 2.48 -24.42 -16.94
CA GLU A 62 2.03 -25.83 -16.85
C GLU A 62 1.74 -26.22 -15.39
N ILE A 63 2.58 -25.84 -14.43
CA ILE A 63 2.32 -26.07 -13.01
C ILE A 63 1.01 -25.38 -12.58
N ARG A 64 0.74 -24.15 -13.03
CA ARG A 64 -0.48 -23.42 -12.70
C ARG A 64 -1.76 -24.08 -13.26
N GLN A 65 -1.65 -24.83 -14.34
CA GLN A 65 -2.77 -25.65 -14.85
C GLN A 65 -3.02 -26.86 -13.95
N LEU A 66 -1.97 -27.47 -13.39
CA LEU A 66 -2.08 -28.60 -12.47
C LEU A 66 -2.49 -28.15 -11.06
N ASN A 67 -1.87 -27.10 -10.56
CA ASN A 67 -2.13 -26.51 -9.23
C ASN A 67 -1.97 -24.99 -9.27
N SER A 68 -3.11 -24.29 -9.21
CA SER A 68 -3.15 -22.82 -9.31
C SER A 68 -2.55 -22.12 -8.09
N HIS A 69 -2.47 -22.80 -6.94
CA HIS A 69 -2.15 -22.17 -5.64
C HIS A 69 -0.78 -22.54 -5.09
N ILE A 70 -0.12 -23.59 -5.56
CA ILE A 70 1.18 -24.00 -5.01
C ILE A 70 2.21 -22.87 -5.10
N PRO A 71 2.91 -22.48 -4.02
CA PRO A 71 3.97 -21.49 -4.07
C PRO A 71 5.13 -21.95 -4.96
N ILE A 72 5.55 -21.07 -5.84
CA ILE A 72 6.69 -21.30 -6.74
C ILE A 72 7.75 -20.23 -6.46
N TYR A 73 8.98 -20.66 -6.17
CA TYR A 73 10.13 -19.80 -5.92
C TYR A 73 11.10 -19.93 -7.09
N CYS A 74 11.35 -18.84 -7.82
CA CYS A 74 12.22 -18.84 -8.97
C CYS A 74 13.52 -18.13 -8.64
N PHE A 75 14.66 -18.79 -8.85
CA PHE A 75 15.95 -18.14 -8.75
C PHE A 75 16.19 -17.20 -9.93
N ILE A 76 16.73 -16.02 -9.65
CA ILE A 76 17.10 -15.03 -10.64
C ILE A 76 18.60 -14.78 -10.52
N SER A 77 19.34 -15.13 -11.56
CA SER A 77 20.76 -14.79 -11.71
C SER A 77 21.08 -14.14 -13.07
N ASP A 78 20.04 -13.91 -13.92
CA ASP A 78 20.21 -13.45 -15.30
C ASP A 78 19.31 -12.22 -15.60
N ASP A 79 19.89 -11.17 -16.19
CA ASP A 79 19.18 -9.94 -16.57
C ASP A 79 18.02 -10.16 -17.55
N LYS A 80 18.12 -11.15 -18.43
CA LYS A 80 17.05 -11.49 -19.37
C LYS A 80 15.79 -11.99 -18.64
N ARG A 81 15.97 -12.70 -17.52
CA ARG A 81 14.86 -13.20 -16.74
C ARG A 81 14.19 -12.13 -15.89
N ARG A 82 14.95 -11.13 -15.48
CA ARG A 82 14.39 -9.96 -14.76
C ARG A 82 13.30 -9.27 -15.57
N SER A 83 13.39 -9.28 -16.90
CA SER A 83 12.36 -8.68 -17.75
C SER A 83 11.04 -9.45 -17.84
N GLN A 84 11.05 -10.75 -17.49
CA GLN A 84 9.87 -11.63 -17.54
C GLN A 84 9.12 -11.71 -16.18
N ILE A 85 9.73 -11.22 -15.10
CA ILE A 85 9.20 -11.34 -13.73
C ILE A 85 7.73 -10.93 -13.63
N LEU A 86 7.34 -9.81 -14.25
CA LEU A 86 5.95 -9.33 -14.13
C LEU A 86 4.94 -10.25 -14.80
N GLU A 87 5.31 -10.91 -15.90
CA GLU A 87 4.43 -11.89 -16.56
C GLU A 87 4.29 -13.15 -15.71
N ASP A 88 5.42 -13.67 -15.25
CA ASP A 88 5.47 -14.87 -14.41
C ASP A 88 4.81 -14.62 -13.05
N PHE A 89 5.00 -13.44 -12.44
CA PHE A 89 4.39 -13.05 -11.16
C PHE A 89 2.85 -13.01 -11.24
N ASN A 90 2.30 -12.64 -12.39
CA ASN A 90 0.85 -12.69 -12.62
C ASN A 90 0.31 -14.13 -12.81
N CYS A 91 1.18 -15.14 -12.84
CA CYS A 91 0.80 -16.55 -12.93
C CYS A 91 0.55 -17.21 -11.55
N GLY A 92 -0.07 -16.52 -10.62
CA GLY A 92 -0.39 -17.06 -9.29
C GLY A 92 0.71 -16.80 -8.25
N MET A 93 0.82 -17.67 -7.24
CA MET A 93 1.78 -17.56 -6.12
C MET A 93 3.22 -17.86 -6.59
N THR A 94 3.81 -16.93 -7.33
CA THR A 94 5.17 -17.04 -7.85
C THR A 94 6.07 -15.99 -7.22
N PHE A 95 7.16 -16.43 -6.59
CA PHE A 95 8.11 -15.61 -5.86
C PHE A 95 9.47 -15.64 -6.54
N TYR A 96 10.28 -14.61 -6.31
CA TYR A 96 11.61 -14.52 -6.88
C TYR A 96 12.65 -14.41 -5.78
N PHE A 97 13.75 -15.11 -5.97
CA PHE A 97 14.87 -15.18 -5.05
C PHE A 97 16.19 -14.99 -5.80
N GLU A 98 17.04 -14.10 -5.29
CA GLU A 98 18.38 -13.84 -5.81
C GLU A 98 19.43 -14.44 -4.87
N PRO A 99 20.01 -15.62 -5.19
CA PRO A 99 20.98 -16.30 -4.32
C PRO A 99 22.25 -15.49 -4.03
N GLU A 100 22.57 -14.52 -4.91
CA GLU A 100 23.76 -13.69 -4.77
C GLU A 100 23.61 -12.56 -3.75
N THR A 101 22.37 -12.14 -3.42
CA THR A 101 22.07 -10.97 -2.60
C THR A 101 21.17 -11.27 -1.41
N GLN A 102 20.53 -12.44 -1.37
CA GLN A 102 19.62 -12.90 -0.32
C GLN A 102 20.17 -14.13 0.39
N SER A 103 19.94 -14.21 1.70
CA SER A 103 20.40 -15.31 2.53
C SER A 103 19.47 -16.53 2.47
N SER A 104 19.93 -17.66 2.99
CA SER A 104 19.08 -18.85 3.17
C SER A 104 17.89 -18.59 4.12
N ASP A 105 18.06 -17.67 5.08
CA ASP A 105 17.00 -17.28 6.02
C ASP A 105 15.90 -16.47 5.31
N ASP A 106 16.26 -15.60 4.36
CA ASP A 106 15.28 -14.87 3.53
C ASP A 106 14.43 -15.85 2.69
N LEU A 107 15.06 -16.90 2.15
CA LEU A 107 14.34 -17.94 1.42
C LEU A 107 13.41 -18.74 2.35
N LEU A 108 13.88 -19.08 3.56
CA LEU A 108 13.06 -19.79 4.54
C LEU A 108 11.84 -18.94 4.95
N GLU A 109 12.01 -17.65 5.18
CA GLU A 109 10.90 -16.73 5.46
C GLU A 109 9.85 -16.78 4.34
N LEU A 110 10.27 -16.68 3.07
CA LEU A 110 9.37 -16.77 1.91
C LEU A 110 8.64 -18.12 1.84
N VAL A 111 9.36 -19.24 2.10
CA VAL A 111 8.76 -20.58 2.09
C VAL A 111 7.75 -20.75 3.22
N LEU A 112 8.03 -20.22 4.41
CA LEU A 112 7.09 -20.24 5.55
C LEU A 112 5.82 -19.42 5.25
N LEU A 113 5.95 -18.24 4.66
CA LEU A 113 4.82 -17.42 4.22
C LEU A 113 3.96 -18.16 3.17
N GLY A 114 4.61 -18.78 2.19
CA GLY A 114 3.91 -19.59 1.18
C GLY A 114 3.17 -20.79 1.80
N LYS A 115 3.76 -21.42 2.83
CA LYS A 115 3.10 -22.51 3.56
C LYS A 115 1.86 -22.05 4.29
N GLN A 116 1.92 -20.96 5.05
CA GLN A 116 0.76 -20.39 5.74
C GLN A 116 -0.40 -20.12 4.77
N TYR A 117 -0.08 -19.55 3.59
CA TYR A 117 -1.07 -19.35 2.55
C TYR A 117 -1.68 -20.65 2.03
N ILE A 118 -0.87 -21.68 1.80
CA ILE A 118 -1.34 -22.98 1.32
C ILE A 118 -2.23 -23.66 2.36
N ASP A 119 -1.83 -23.68 3.62
CA ASP A 119 -2.63 -24.24 4.71
C ASP A 119 -4.00 -23.58 4.75
N PHE A 120 -4.05 -22.23 4.64
CA PHE A 120 -5.30 -21.50 4.53
C PHE A 120 -6.14 -21.87 3.29
N ILE A 121 -5.50 -21.96 2.10
CA ILE A 121 -6.20 -22.27 0.85
C ILE A 121 -6.80 -23.67 0.88
N TYR A 122 -6.12 -24.66 1.44
CA TYR A 122 -6.61 -26.03 1.51
C TYR A 122 -7.77 -26.21 2.51
N ASP A 123 -7.89 -25.33 3.51
CA ASP A 123 -9.04 -25.28 4.41
C ASP A 123 -10.32 -24.78 3.71
N ILE A 124 -10.19 -24.19 2.50
CA ILE A 124 -11.31 -23.67 1.72
C ILE A 124 -11.76 -24.72 0.70
N PRO A 125 -13.08 -24.91 0.50
CA PRO A 125 -13.59 -25.78 -0.55
C PRO A 125 -12.98 -25.44 -1.92
N GLU A 126 -12.56 -26.45 -2.68
CA GLU A 126 -11.83 -26.29 -3.95
C GLU A 126 -12.50 -25.32 -4.93
N ARG A 127 -13.85 -25.41 -5.09
CA ARG A 127 -14.64 -24.53 -5.95
C ARG A 127 -14.55 -23.03 -5.57
N GLU A 128 -14.11 -22.73 -4.34
CA GLU A 128 -14.05 -21.39 -3.78
C GLU A 128 -12.61 -20.89 -3.63
N ARG A 129 -11.58 -21.75 -3.81
CA ARG A 129 -10.16 -21.39 -3.71
C ARG A 129 -9.73 -20.29 -4.68
N ARG A 130 -10.39 -20.22 -5.87
CA ARG A 130 -10.14 -19.14 -6.84
C ARG A 130 -10.44 -17.74 -6.32
N PHE A 131 -11.15 -17.63 -5.18
CA PHE A 131 -11.43 -16.36 -4.51
C PHE A 131 -10.18 -15.71 -3.92
N PHE A 132 -9.18 -16.52 -3.56
CA PHE A 132 -7.98 -16.10 -2.87
C PHE A 132 -6.74 -16.25 -3.77
N GLY A 133 -5.80 -15.36 -3.59
CA GLY A 133 -4.53 -15.38 -4.30
C GLY A 133 -4.24 -14.11 -5.06
N PRO A 134 -3.03 -13.97 -5.61
CA PRO A 134 -2.57 -12.74 -6.30
C PRO A 134 -3.42 -12.37 -7.50
N ASN A 135 -4.09 -13.35 -8.12
CA ASN A 135 -5.07 -13.16 -9.19
C ASN A 135 -6.51 -13.35 -8.69
N GLY A 136 -6.70 -13.52 -7.39
CA GLY A 136 -7.97 -13.78 -6.75
C GLY A 136 -8.90 -12.57 -6.76
N ALA A 137 -10.10 -12.83 -6.35
CA ALA A 137 -11.17 -11.87 -6.28
C ALA A 137 -10.76 -10.61 -5.54
N GLY A 138 -11.03 -9.48 -6.12
CA GLY A 138 -10.98 -8.19 -5.46
C GLY A 138 -9.66 -7.48 -5.48
N LYS A 139 -8.65 -7.97 -6.17
CA LYS A 139 -7.37 -7.25 -6.30
C LYS A 139 -6.57 -7.07 -4.99
N ILE A 140 -7.03 -7.66 -3.87
CA ILE A 140 -6.31 -7.64 -2.59
C ILE A 140 -5.14 -8.60 -2.68
N VAL A 141 -3.96 -8.18 -2.24
CA VAL A 141 -2.72 -8.97 -2.28
C VAL A 141 -2.14 -9.05 -0.88
N GLY A 142 -1.80 -10.26 -0.44
CA GLY A 142 -1.13 -10.52 0.83
C GLY A 142 -1.14 -12.01 1.13
N ILE A 143 -0.11 -12.47 1.85
CA ILE A 143 0.04 -13.87 2.27
C ILE A 143 0.49 -13.98 3.73
N THR A 144 0.69 -12.85 4.39
CA THR A 144 1.03 -12.81 5.81
C THR A 144 -0.18 -13.15 6.67
N GLU A 145 0.05 -13.59 7.89
CA GLU A 145 -1.01 -14.01 8.81
C GLU A 145 -2.12 -12.96 9.00
N PRO A 146 -1.83 -11.64 9.20
CA PRO A 146 -2.88 -10.65 9.32
C PRO A 146 -3.79 -10.57 8.09
N MET A 147 -3.22 -10.75 6.89
CA MET A 147 -3.99 -10.75 5.64
C MET A 147 -4.80 -12.04 5.45
N ILE A 148 -4.25 -13.17 5.88
CA ILE A 148 -4.96 -14.46 5.86
C ILE A 148 -6.18 -14.40 6.80
N ASP A 149 -6.03 -13.81 7.98
CA ASP A 149 -7.15 -13.64 8.92
C ASP A 149 -8.24 -12.73 8.35
N LEU A 150 -7.85 -11.62 7.72
CA LEU A 150 -8.80 -10.78 6.98
C LEU A 150 -9.54 -11.59 5.90
N TYR A 151 -8.83 -12.43 5.13
CA TYR A 151 -9.45 -13.26 4.09
C TYR A 151 -10.43 -14.27 4.68
N ARG A 152 -10.12 -14.90 5.81
CA ARG A 152 -11.04 -15.83 6.51
C ARG A 152 -12.36 -15.14 6.87
N LEU A 153 -12.28 -13.93 7.42
CA LEU A 153 -13.46 -13.14 7.78
C LEU A 153 -14.27 -12.72 6.54
N LEU A 154 -13.59 -12.21 5.49
CA LEU A 154 -14.23 -11.88 4.22
C LEU A 154 -14.95 -13.09 3.60
N PHE A 155 -14.31 -14.24 3.64
CA PHE A 155 -14.90 -15.49 3.14
C PHE A 155 -16.17 -15.86 3.90
N GLN A 156 -16.20 -15.73 5.21
CA GLN A 156 -17.36 -16.08 6.04
C GLN A 156 -18.59 -15.22 5.75
N ILE A 157 -18.38 -13.91 5.42
CA ILE A 157 -19.50 -12.97 5.26
C ILE A 157 -19.86 -12.64 3.81
N ARG A 158 -19.08 -13.10 2.83
CA ARG A 158 -19.25 -12.72 1.41
C ARG A 158 -20.66 -12.96 0.87
N LYS A 159 -21.28 -14.08 1.25
CA LYS A 159 -22.65 -14.46 0.80
C LYS A 159 -23.75 -14.02 1.77
N LYS A 160 -23.39 -13.34 2.88
CA LYS A 160 -24.36 -12.87 3.87
C LYS A 160 -24.76 -11.43 3.56
N ASN A 161 -26.04 -11.13 3.67
CA ASN A 161 -26.54 -9.76 3.58
C ASN A 161 -26.43 -9.08 4.96
N VAL A 162 -25.21 -8.80 5.39
CA VAL A 162 -24.90 -8.20 6.69
C VAL A 162 -24.23 -6.85 6.49
N THR A 163 -24.66 -5.85 7.27
CA THR A 163 -24.00 -4.55 7.32
C THR A 163 -22.59 -4.72 7.87
N THR A 164 -21.61 -4.15 7.18
CA THR A 164 -20.20 -4.34 7.49
C THR A 164 -19.52 -2.99 7.64
N ILE A 165 -18.74 -2.80 8.70
CA ILE A 165 -17.87 -1.64 8.84
C ILE A 165 -16.41 -2.04 8.70
N LEU A 166 -15.65 -1.28 7.90
CA LEU A 166 -14.24 -1.48 7.64
C LEU A 166 -13.43 -0.44 8.41
N TYR A 167 -12.66 -0.88 9.39
CA TYR A 167 -11.70 -0.06 10.11
C TYR A 167 -10.32 -0.20 9.49
N GLY A 168 -9.58 0.89 9.41
CA GLY A 168 -8.20 0.87 8.96
C GLY A 168 -7.70 2.25 8.61
N GLU A 169 -6.40 2.45 8.68
CA GLU A 169 -5.75 3.70 8.33
C GLU A 169 -6.03 4.14 6.91
N SER A 170 -5.76 5.42 6.62
CA SER A 170 -5.86 5.91 5.24
C SER A 170 -4.86 5.18 4.34
N GLY A 171 -5.31 4.79 3.14
CA GLY A 171 -4.46 4.13 2.16
C GLY A 171 -4.25 2.62 2.35
N THR A 172 -4.91 1.96 3.31
CA THR A 172 -4.82 0.50 3.52
C THR A 172 -5.61 -0.34 2.51
N GLY A 173 -6.43 0.30 1.66
CA GLY A 173 -7.20 -0.39 0.62
C GLY A 173 -8.63 -0.74 1.03
N LYS A 174 -9.27 -0.01 1.94
CA LYS A 174 -10.69 -0.19 2.36
C LYS A 174 -11.63 -0.33 1.14
N ASN A 175 -11.43 0.49 0.10
CA ASN A 175 -12.20 0.43 -1.15
C ASN A 175 -12.07 -0.92 -1.87
N LEU A 176 -10.86 -1.49 -1.91
CA LEU A 176 -10.62 -2.80 -2.54
C LEU A 176 -11.30 -3.92 -1.76
N VAL A 177 -11.31 -3.83 -0.43
CA VAL A 177 -11.99 -4.79 0.45
C VAL A 177 -13.51 -4.73 0.25
N ALA A 178 -14.10 -3.52 0.20
CA ALA A 178 -15.52 -3.33 -0.05
C ALA A 178 -15.94 -3.87 -1.44
N GLN A 179 -15.14 -3.56 -2.47
CA GLN A 179 -15.35 -4.09 -3.83
C GLN A 179 -15.26 -5.62 -3.84
N SER A 180 -14.27 -6.20 -3.15
CA SER A 180 -14.12 -7.66 -3.04
C SER A 180 -15.30 -8.32 -2.36
N LEU A 181 -15.86 -7.72 -1.31
CA LEU A 181 -17.07 -8.19 -0.66
C LEU A 181 -18.26 -8.22 -1.62
N HIS A 182 -18.39 -7.18 -2.45
CA HIS A 182 -19.45 -7.12 -3.46
C HIS A 182 -19.25 -8.17 -4.57
N ASP A 183 -18.07 -8.20 -5.21
CA ASP A 183 -17.74 -9.07 -6.34
C ASP A 183 -17.92 -10.58 -6.01
N ASN A 184 -17.89 -10.93 -4.73
CA ASN A 184 -18.02 -12.30 -4.25
C ASN A 184 -19.31 -12.57 -3.48
N SER A 185 -20.24 -11.60 -3.50
CA SER A 185 -21.56 -11.71 -2.87
C SER A 185 -22.59 -12.33 -3.80
N LEU A 186 -23.79 -12.54 -3.26
CA LEU A 186 -24.97 -12.90 -4.06
C LEU A 186 -25.46 -11.74 -4.95
N ARG A 187 -24.94 -10.51 -4.69
CA ARG A 187 -25.30 -9.28 -5.40
C ARG A 187 -24.27 -8.82 -6.43
N LYS A 188 -23.30 -9.67 -6.80
CA LYS A 188 -22.16 -9.32 -7.67
C LYS A 188 -22.52 -8.83 -9.07
N GLU A 189 -23.69 -9.23 -9.59
CA GLU A 189 -24.20 -8.80 -10.91
C GLU A 189 -25.00 -7.49 -10.83
N ASN A 190 -25.24 -6.97 -9.62
CA ASN A 190 -25.99 -5.76 -9.36
C ASN A 190 -25.04 -4.56 -9.11
N PRO A 191 -25.53 -3.32 -9.06
CA PRO A 191 -24.68 -2.15 -8.90
C PRO A 191 -23.85 -2.16 -7.62
N PHE A 192 -22.56 -1.75 -7.73
CA PHE A 192 -21.71 -1.34 -6.63
C PHE A 192 -21.51 0.18 -6.70
N ILE A 193 -22.05 0.90 -5.73
CA ILE A 193 -22.01 2.36 -5.68
C ILE A 193 -21.12 2.79 -4.51
N ALA A 194 -19.98 3.40 -4.81
CA ALA A 194 -19.09 3.95 -3.82
C ALA A 194 -19.30 5.46 -3.65
N VAL A 195 -19.39 5.93 -2.42
CA VAL A 195 -19.52 7.33 -2.03
C VAL A 195 -18.43 7.66 -1.02
N ASN A 196 -17.60 8.65 -1.34
CA ASN A 196 -16.62 9.19 -0.41
C ASN A 196 -17.25 10.41 0.26
N CYS A 197 -17.61 10.28 1.54
CA CYS A 197 -18.38 11.29 2.27
C CYS A 197 -17.68 12.66 2.34
N PRO A 198 -16.39 12.78 2.73
CA PRO A 198 -15.69 14.06 2.79
C PRO A 198 -15.39 14.69 1.43
N ALA A 199 -15.45 13.94 0.33
CA ALA A 199 -15.18 14.51 -1.00
C ALA A 199 -16.32 15.38 -1.55
N ILE A 200 -17.49 15.35 -0.92
CA ILE A 200 -18.70 16.06 -1.36
C ILE A 200 -19.09 17.04 -0.25
N PRO A 201 -19.30 18.35 -0.57
CA PRO A 201 -19.80 19.30 0.42
C PRO A 201 -21.12 18.82 1.05
N GLY A 202 -21.31 19.04 2.36
CA GLY A 202 -22.40 18.46 3.14
C GLY A 202 -23.79 18.68 2.55
N GLU A 203 -24.11 19.90 2.09
CA GLU A 203 -25.39 20.24 1.45
C GLU A 203 -25.64 19.44 0.15
N LEU A 204 -24.56 19.17 -0.60
CA LEU A 204 -24.64 18.38 -1.82
C LEU A 204 -24.64 16.88 -1.54
N LEU A 205 -24.01 16.44 -0.45
CA LEU A 205 -23.94 15.03 -0.06
C LEU A 205 -25.33 14.46 0.20
N GLU A 206 -26.22 15.22 0.81
CA GLU A 206 -27.61 14.82 1.03
C GLU A 206 -28.31 14.54 -0.30
N SER A 207 -28.22 15.50 -1.23
CA SER A 207 -28.78 15.39 -2.57
C SER A 207 -28.16 14.23 -3.38
N GLU A 208 -26.84 13.98 -3.23
CA GLU A 208 -26.18 12.84 -3.87
C GLU A 208 -26.68 11.50 -3.30
N LEU A 209 -26.79 11.36 -1.98
CA LEU A 209 -27.19 10.12 -1.32
C LEU A 209 -28.66 9.78 -1.56
N PHE A 210 -29.57 10.73 -1.37
CA PHE A 210 -31.02 10.49 -1.34
C PHE A 210 -31.73 10.93 -2.62
N GLY A 211 -31.08 11.79 -3.44
CA GLY A 211 -31.73 12.41 -4.60
C GLY A 211 -32.56 13.65 -4.22
N HIS A 212 -33.03 14.37 -5.19
CA HIS A 212 -33.88 15.54 -4.99
C HIS A 212 -34.93 15.68 -6.08
N VAL A 213 -35.99 16.41 -5.80
CA VAL A 213 -36.99 16.83 -6.79
C VAL A 213 -36.64 18.24 -7.28
N LYS A 214 -37.04 18.55 -8.50
CA LYS A 214 -36.85 19.87 -9.08
C LYS A 214 -37.41 20.98 -8.17
N GLY A 215 -36.62 22.04 -7.95
CA GLY A 215 -36.97 23.19 -7.12
C GLY A 215 -36.80 23.00 -5.61
N SER A 216 -36.21 21.89 -5.15
CA SER A 216 -36.01 21.64 -3.71
C SER A 216 -34.97 22.54 -3.05
N PHE A 217 -34.03 23.10 -3.82
CA PHE A 217 -33.02 24.07 -3.38
C PHE A 217 -32.52 24.89 -4.58
N THR A 218 -31.74 25.95 -4.33
CA THR A 218 -31.14 26.79 -5.36
C THR A 218 -30.16 26.00 -6.21
N GLY A 219 -30.46 25.77 -7.50
CA GLY A 219 -29.68 24.90 -8.41
C GLY A 219 -30.27 23.50 -8.65
N ALA A 220 -31.46 23.20 -8.07
CA ALA A 220 -32.20 21.97 -8.36
C ALA A 220 -33.04 22.11 -9.65
N ASP A 221 -32.39 22.19 -10.80
CA ASP A 221 -33.05 22.43 -12.10
C ASP A 221 -33.84 21.22 -12.64
N GLN A 222 -33.47 20.00 -12.19
CA GLN A 222 -34.07 18.74 -12.63
C GLN A 222 -34.18 17.76 -11.45
N ASP A 223 -35.02 16.74 -11.59
CA ASP A 223 -35.07 15.64 -10.64
C ASP A 223 -33.77 14.82 -10.71
N LYS A 224 -33.27 14.39 -9.54
CA LYS A 224 -32.07 13.54 -9.44
C LYS A 224 -32.34 12.27 -8.67
N ILE A 225 -31.84 11.14 -9.20
CA ILE A 225 -31.84 9.86 -8.52
C ILE A 225 -30.65 9.80 -7.54
N GLY A 226 -30.91 9.46 -6.27
CA GLY A 226 -29.89 9.33 -5.23
C GLY A 226 -29.09 8.03 -5.34
N LYS A 227 -27.89 8.02 -4.72
CA LYS A 227 -26.97 6.87 -4.71
C LYS A 227 -27.58 5.63 -4.05
N PHE A 228 -28.38 5.77 -2.98
CA PHE A 228 -29.10 4.66 -2.39
C PHE A 228 -30.11 4.02 -3.37
N GLN A 229 -30.85 4.82 -4.10
CA GLN A 229 -31.76 4.32 -5.11
C GLN A 229 -31.01 3.69 -6.30
N ALA A 230 -29.89 4.26 -6.71
CA ALA A 230 -29.02 3.71 -7.76
C ALA A 230 -28.36 2.39 -7.33
N ALA A 231 -28.14 2.16 -6.03
CA ALA A 231 -27.60 0.93 -5.48
C ALA A 231 -28.66 -0.14 -5.21
N ASN A 232 -29.91 0.08 -5.59
CA ASN A 232 -30.99 -0.85 -5.31
C ASN A 232 -30.68 -2.27 -5.83
N SER A 233 -30.97 -3.30 -5.02
CA SER A 233 -30.62 -4.70 -5.20
C SER A 233 -29.10 -4.99 -5.18
N GLY A 234 -28.26 -3.98 -5.08
CA GLY A 234 -26.80 -4.03 -5.10
C GLY A 234 -26.15 -3.75 -3.73
N THR A 235 -25.03 -3.04 -3.77
CA THR A 235 -24.24 -2.66 -2.59
C THR A 235 -23.90 -1.18 -2.65
N ILE A 236 -24.10 -0.46 -1.57
CA ILE A 236 -23.54 0.88 -1.37
C ILE A 236 -22.34 0.81 -0.44
N PHE A 237 -21.28 1.51 -0.80
CA PHE A 237 -20.08 1.66 0.01
C PHE A 237 -19.93 3.12 0.44
N LEU A 238 -20.00 3.38 1.75
CA LEU A 238 -19.86 4.69 2.35
C LEU A 238 -18.45 4.84 2.94
N ASP A 239 -17.56 5.48 2.20
CA ASP A 239 -16.18 5.69 2.63
C ASP A 239 -16.07 6.91 3.55
N GLU A 240 -15.27 6.79 4.63
CA GLU A 240 -15.07 7.78 5.68
C GLU A 240 -16.40 8.27 6.29
N ILE A 241 -17.23 7.30 6.75
CA ILE A 241 -18.55 7.59 7.32
C ILE A 241 -18.48 8.45 8.60
N GLY A 242 -17.32 8.46 9.28
CA GLY A 242 -17.07 9.27 10.49
C GLY A 242 -17.13 10.78 10.22
N ASP A 243 -16.93 11.21 8.97
CA ASP A 243 -16.97 12.62 8.56
C ASP A 243 -18.38 13.10 8.15
N MET A 244 -19.39 12.22 8.24
CA MET A 244 -20.76 12.57 7.85
C MET A 244 -21.43 13.43 8.93
N ASP A 245 -22.13 14.49 8.49
CA ASP A 245 -22.89 15.38 9.40
C ASP A 245 -23.98 14.60 10.15
N PRO A 246 -24.24 14.91 11.45
CA PRO A 246 -25.24 14.23 12.26
C PRO A 246 -26.66 14.24 11.68
N SER A 247 -27.03 15.27 10.91
CA SER A 247 -28.32 15.35 10.19
C SER A 247 -28.45 14.28 9.13
N LEU A 248 -27.38 14.02 8.38
CA LEU A 248 -27.32 12.98 7.35
C LEU A 248 -27.25 11.58 7.95
N GLN A 249 -26.55 11.45 9.09
CA GLN A 249 -26.51 10.18 9.83
C GLN A 249 -27.91 9.71 10.21
N ALA A 250 -28.85 10.61 10.61
CA ALA A 250 -30.22 10.25 10.91
C ALA A 250 -30.98 9.72 9.68
N LYS A 251 -30.73 10.27 8.51
CA LYS A 251 -31.36 9.79 7.27
C LYS A 251 -30.80 8.44 6.81
N VAL A 252 -29.48 8.25 6.94
CA VAL A 252 -28.86 6.94 6.68
C VAL A 252 -29.38 5.87 7.62
N LEU A 253 -29.54 6.19 8.92
CA LEU A 253 -30.14 5.27 9.90
C LEU A 253 -31.55 4.82 9.46
N ARG A 254 -32.39 5.76 9.03
CA ARG A 254 -33.74 5.44 8.53
C ARG A 254 -33.72 4.43 7.39
N VAL A 255 -32.81 4.62 6.42
CA VAL A 255 -32.64 3.65 5.32
C VAL A 255 -32.22 2.27 5.82
N LEU A 256 -31.30 2.22 6.81
CA LEU A 256 -30.84 0.96 7.39
C LEU A 256 -31.91 0.22 8.20
N GLU A 257 -32.87 0.94 8.78
CA GLU A 257 -33.93 0.36 9.63
C GLU A 257 -35.15 -0.05 8.84
N SER A 258 -35.69 0.86 8.02
CA SER A 258 -36.95 0.68 7.30
C SER A 258 -36.77 0.21 5.84
N SER A 259 -35.54 0.28 5.31
CA SER A 259 -35.28 0.10 3.86
C SER A 259 -36.07 1.10 3.00
N GLU A 260 -36.28 2.30 3.52
CA GLU A 260 -37.02 3.37 2.88
C GLU A 260 -36.24 4.67 2.90
N LEU A 261 -36.38 5.44 1.82
CA LEU A 261 -35.79 6.77 1.70
C LEU A 261 -36.81 7.78 1.16
N GLU A 262 -36.56 9.05 1.42
CA GLU A 262 -37.29 10.18 0.86
C GLU A 262 -36.30 11.09 0.11
N LYS A 263 -36.66 11.57 -1.07
CA LYS A 263 -35.88 12.57 -1.81
C LYS A 263 -35.96 13.92 -1.12
N VAL A 264 -34.92 14.74 -1.26
CA VAL A 264 -34.90 16.12 -0.79
C VAL A 264 -36.04 16.90 -1.50
N GLY A 265 -36.90 17.52 -0.70
CA GLY A 265 -38.05 18.27 -1.20
C GLY A 265 -39.26 17.41 -1.60
N ALA A 266 -39.29 16.11 -1.35
CA ALA A 266 -40.43 15.25 -1.56
C ALA A 266 -40.82 14.51 -0.27
N ASN A 267 -42.12 14.19 -0.14
CA ASN A 267 -42.65 13.39 0.95
C ASN A 267 -42.94 11.92 0.50
N GLU A 268 -42.61 11.60 -0.74
CA GLU A 268 -42.79 10.27 -1.28
C GLU A 268 -41.72 9.32 -0.75
N THR A 269 -42.14 8.21 -0.17
CA THR A 269 -41.26 7.16 0.35
C THR A 269 -40.94 6.15 -0.73
N ILE A 270 -39.63 5.93 -0.95
CA ILE A 270 -39.12 4.98 -1.95
C ILE A 270 -38.48 3.80 -1.20
N LYS A 271 -38.91 2.58 -1.51
CA LYS A 271 -38.32 1.34 -0.96
C LYS A 271 -37.05 0.97 -1.70
N VAL A 272 -36.01 0.59 -0.96
CA VAL A 272 -34.72 0.15 -1.51
C VAL A 272 -34.21 -1.08 -0.76
N ASP A 273 -33.66 -2.04 -1.50
CA ASP A 273 -32.96 -3.19 -0.94
C ASP A 273 -31.47 -3.08 -1.22
N VAL A 274 -30.71 -2.57 -0.26
CA VAL A 274 -29.28 -2.26 -0.44
C VAL A 274 -28.43 -2.91 0.66
N ARG A 275 -27.37 -3.64 0.27
CA ARG A 275 -26.33 -4.05 1.19
C ARG A 275 -25.43 -2.85 1.50
N VAL A 276 -25.25 -2.51 2.78
CA VAL A 276 -24.41 -1.38 3.19
C VAL A 276 -23.06 -1.88 3.70
N VAL A 277 -22.01 -1.35 3.13
CA VAL A 277 -20.63 -1.45 3.62
C VAL A 277 -20.16 -0.04 3.91
N SER A 278 -19.65 0.20 5.11
CA SER A 278 -19.09 1.50 5.51
C SER A 278 -17.61 1.37 5.84
N ALA A 279 -16.88 2.47 5.79
CA ALA A 279 -15.46 2.50 6.15
C ALA A 279 -15.11 3.78 6.91
N THR A 280 -14.12 3.68 7.79
CA THR A 280 -13.56 4.82 8.52
C THR A 280 -12.14 4.56 8.98
N ASN A 281 -11.36 5.62 9.12
CA ASN A 281 -10.06 5.62 9.80
C ASN A 281 -10.14 6.28 11.20
N GLN A 282 -11.33 6.76 11.59
CA GLN A 282 -11.55 7.47 12.85
C GLN A 282 -12.06 6.53 13.94
N ASP A 283 -11.81 6.89 15.18
CA ASP A 283 -12.40 6.27 16.35
C ASP A 283 -13.85 6.76 16.52
N ILE A 284 -14.81 5.94 16.09
CA ILE A 284 -16.24 6.27 16.14
C ILE A 284 -16.72 6.42 17.60
N GLU A 285 -16.16 5.68 18.56
CA GLU A 285 -16.57 5.78 19.97
C GLU A 285 -16.16 7.16 20.53
N ALA A 286 -14.97 7.65 20.17
CA ALA A 286 -14.55 8.99 20.52
C ALA A 286 -15.43 10.07 19.85
N LEU A 287 -15.89 9.85 18.60
CA LEU A 287 -16.83 10.76 17.94
C LEU A 287 -18.21 10.76 18.60
N ILE A 288 -18.69 9.62 19.09
CA ILE A 288 -19.95 9.52 19.86
C ILE A 288 -19.84 10.32 21.16
N ALA A 289 -18.72 10.17 21.90
CA ALA A 289 -18.47 10.93 23.13
C ALA A 289 -18.45 12.46 22.89
N GLN A 290 -18.07 12.90 21.69
CA GLN A 290 -18.07 14.31 21.26
C GLN A 290 -19.42 14.75 20.65
N ASN A 291 -20.45 13.92 20.60
CA ASN A 291 -21.74 14.16 19.91
C ASN A 291 -21.60 14.46 18.41
N LYS A 292 -20.51 14.02 17.77
CA LYS A 292 -20.29 14.11 16.32
C LYS A 292 -20.80 12.92 15.54
N PHE A 293 -20.97 11.79 16.21
CA PHE A 293 -21.53 10.58 15.63
C PHE A 293 -22.66 10.04 16.50
N ARG A 294 -23.74 9.57 15.87
CA ARG A 294 -24.92 9.05 16.57
C ARG A 294 -24.68 7.62 17.02
N GLN A 295 -24.98 7.32 18.27
CA GLN A 295 -24.84 5.99 18.86
C GLN A 295 -25.80 4.97 18.22
N ASP A 296 -27.03 5.37 17.84
CA ASP A 296 -28.01 4.50 17.20
C ASP A 296 -27.53 4.05 15.81
N LEU A 297 -26.98 4.97 15.00
CA LEU A 297 -26.38 4.63 13.72
C LEU A 297 -25.19 3.69 13.89
N PHE A 298 -24.32 3.95 14.87
CA PHE A 298 -23.16 3.09 15.16
C PHE A 298 -23.59 1.64 15.39
N HIS A 299 -24.59 1.39 16.25
CA HIS A 299 -25.07 0.03 16.49
C HIS A 299 -25.64 -0.63 15.23
N ARG A 300 -26.17 0.14 14.29
CA ARG A 300 -26.75 -0.39 13.04
C ARG A 300 -25.70 -0.69 11.98
N ILE A 301 -24.59 0.07 11.93
CA ILE A 301 -23.50 -0.17 10.96
C ILE A 301 -22.44 -1.14 11.49
N ASN A 302 -22.23 -1.21 12.81
CA ASN A 302 -21.22 -2.05 13.47
C ASN A 302 -21.73 -3.47 13.77
N VAL A 303 -22.43 -4.07 12.81
CA VAL A 303 -22.92 -5.46 12.94
C VAL A 303 -21.79 -6.45 12.69
N PHE A 304 -20.97 -6.20 11.68
CA PHE A 304 -19.78 -6.99 11.40
C PHE A 304 -18.57 -6.08 11.19
N PRO A 305 -17.78 -5.83 12.24
CA PRO A 305 -16.55 -5.07 12.13
C PRO A 305 -15.44 -5.89 11.48
N LEU A 306 -14.68 -5.25 10.58
CA LEU A 306 -13.48 -5.79 9.94
C LEU A 306 -12.36 -4.76 10.06
N THR A 307 -11.25 -5.16 10.65
CA THR A 307 -10.04 -4.33 10.70
C THR A 307 -9.10 -4.73 9.56
N ILE A 308 -8.72 -3.75 8.75
CA ILE A 308 -7.73 -3.92 7.69
C ILE A 308 -6.38 -3.54 8.27
N PRO A 309 -5.39 -4.46 8.27
CA PRO A 309 -4.09 -4.18 8.86
C PRO A 309 -3.38 -3.05 8.11
N SER A 310 -2.57 -2.27 8.83
CA SER A 310 -1.67 -1.29 8.24
C SER A 310 -0.53 -1.99 7.50
N LEU A 311 0.10 -1.32 6.52
CA LEU A 311 1.20 -1.92 5.78
C LEU A 311 2.41 -2.23 6.68
N THR A 312 2.53 -1.54 7.80
CA THR A 312 3.54 -1.79 8.85
C THR A 312 3.31 -3.12 9.57
N ASP A 313 2.05 -3.56 9.70
CA ASP A 313 1.72 -4.81 10.39
C ASP A 313 2.01 -6.05 9.53
N HIS A 314 2.17 -5.88 8.22
CA HIS A 314 2.44 -6.98 7.29
C HIS A 314 3.55 -6.68 6.27
N PRO A 315 4.77 -6.33 6.71
CA PRO A 315 5.88 -5.94 5.82
C PRO A 315 6.31 -7.06 4.87
N GLY A 316 6.02 -8.32 5.21
CA GLY A 316 6.24 -9.48 4.33
C GLY A 316 5.48 -9.42 3.01
N ASP A 317 4.37 -8.66 2.95
CA ASP A 317 3.56 -8.51 1.75
C ASP A 317 4.04 -7.39 0.81
N ILE A 318 4.93 -6.50 1.28
CA ILE A 318 5.44 -5.38 0.48
C ILE A 318 5.99 -5.79 -0.88
N PRO A 319 6.82 -6.87 -1.02
CA PRO A 319 7.28 -7.29 -2.33
C PRO A 319 6.14 -7.63 -3.30
N PHE A 320 5.11 -8.35 -2.83
CA PHE A 320 3.97 -8.76 -3.66
C PHE A 320 3.13 -7.58 -4.10
N ILE A 321 2.82 -6.68 -3.17
CA ILE A 321 2.09 -5.44 -3.44
C ILE A 321 2.87 -4.58 -4.43
N THR A 322 4.18 -4.45 -4.25
CA THR A 322 5.08 -3.70 -5.12
C THR A 322 5.05 -4.21 -6.56
N TYR A 323 5.25 -5.52 -6.78
CA TYR A 323 5.21 -6.09 -8.13
C TYR A 323 3.82 -5.98 -8.76
N LYS A 324 2.76 -6.09 -7.97
CA LYS A 324 1.38 -5.86 -8.45
C LYS A 324 1.19 -4.43 -8.93
N ILE A 325 1.63 -3.45 -8.14
CA ILE A 325 1.57 -2.03 -8.48
C ILE A 325 2.38 -1.74 -9.75
N ILE A 326 3.63 -2.19 -9.84
CA ILE A 326 4.46 -2.02 -11.04
C ILE A 326 3.79 -2.62 -12.27
N GLY A 327 3.18 -3.80 -12.14
CA GLY A 327 2.44 -4.43 -13.24
C GLY A 327 1.27 -3.58 -13.75
N VAL A 328 0.57 -2.88 -12.85
CA VAL A 328 -0.50 -1.93 -13.20
C VAL A 328 0.07 -0.66 -13.83
N LEU A 329 1.09 -0.06 -13.21
CA LEU A 329 1.74 1.17 -13.67
C LEU A 329 2.39 1.00 -15.05
N LYS A 330 3.02 -0.15 -15.29
CA LYS A 330 3.60 -0.49 -16.59
C LYS A 330 2.56 -0.44 -17.71
N LYS A 331 1.36 -0.97 -17.47
CA LYS A 331 0.26 -0.93 -18.45
C LYS A 331 -0.28 0.50 -18.63
N LYS A 332 -0.40 1.25 -17.53
CA LYS A 332 -0.94 2.61 -17.51
C LYS A 332 -0.03 3.63 -18.22
N HIS A 333 1.28 3.55 -17.99
CA HIS A 333 2.26 4.55 -18.40
C HIS A 333 3.29 4.04 -19.42
N ASN A 334 3.17 2.79 -19.90
CA ASN A 334 4.15 2.14 -20.80
C ASN A 334 5.60 2.23 -20.26
N LEU A 335 5.79 1.93 -18.98
CA LEU A 335 7.07 2.07 -18.29
C LEU A 335 8.08 1.01 -18.70
N LYS A 336 9.37 1.37 -18.62
CA LYS A 336 10.50 0.45 -18.85
C LYS A 336 10.83 -0.42 -17.66
N VAL A 337 10.39 -0.03 -16.46
CA VAL A 337 10.66 -0.74 -15.20
C VAL A 337 10.04 -2.13 -15.22
N ASN A 338 10.86 -3.14 -14.96
CA ASN A 338 10.46 -4.55 -14.90
C ASN A 338 10.86 -5.23 -13.60
N TYR A 339 11.72 -4.61 -12.79
CA TYR A 339 12.31 -5.26 -11.62
C TYR A 339 12.61 -4.23 -10.52
N ILE A 340 12.62 -4.70 -9.29
CA ILE A 340 13.08 -3.94 -8.12
C ILE A 340 14.25 -4.67 -7.49
N SER A 341 15.34 -3.95 -7.20
CA SER A 341 16.52 -4.54 -6.57
C SER A 341 16.21 -5.00 -5.14
N PRO A 342 16.88 -6.05 -4.65
CA PRO A 342 16.72 -6.52 -3.27
C PRO A 342 17.01 -5.44 -2.24
N GLY A 343 18.00 -4.58 -2.49
CA GLY A 343 18.30 -3.45 -1.63
C GLY A 343 17.15 -2.44 -1.54
N ALA A 344 16.44 -2.17 -2.65
CA ALA A 344 15.26 -1.32 -2.65
C ALA A 344 14.09 -1.98 -1.90
N LEU A 345 13.85 -3.29 -2.10
CA LEU A 345 12.83 -4.05 -1.35
C LEU A 345 13.12 -4.03 0.15
N LYS A 346 14.39 -4.22 0.56
CA LYS A 346 14.80 -4.15 1.96
C LYS A 346 14.56 -2.77 2.58
N LEU A 347 14.84 -1.69 1.85
CA LEU A 347 14.52 -0.33 2.29
C LEU A 347 13.01 -0.15 2.49
N MET A 348 12.19 -0.63 1.55
CA MET A 348 10.73 -0.53 1.62
C MET A 348 10.14 -1.38 2.75
N LYS A 349 10.67 -2.58 3.03
CA LYS A 349 10.25 -3.41 4.17
C LYS A 349 10.50 -2.73 5.53
N ASN A 350 11.53 -1.89 5.64
CA ASN A 350 11.94 -1.23 6.88
C ASN A 350 11.39 0.20 7.02
N TYR A 351 10.50 0.63 6.15
CA TYR A 351 9.88 1.95 6.22
C TYR A 351 8.48 1.85 6.83
N ASP A 352 8.06 2.86 7.60
CA ASP A 352 6.83 2.83 8.42
C ASP A 352 5.53 3.04 7.62
N TRP A 353 5.61 3.48 6.37
CA TRP A 353 4.46 3.68 5.47
C TRP A 353 3.26 4.41 6.10
N PRO A 354 3.40 5.66 6.58
CA PRO A 354 2.28 6.39 7.20
C PRO A 354 1.07 6.59 6.27
N GLY A 355 1.27 6.55 4.96
CA GLY A 355 0.21 6.57 3.95
C GLY A 355 -0.11 5.19 3.37
N ASN A 356 0.39 4.12 3.98
CA ASN A 356 0.13 2.73 3.63
C ASN A 356 0.36 2.41 2.13
N VAL A 357 -0.51 1.60 1.54
CA VAL A 357 -0.41 1.18 0.12
C VAL A 357 -0.55 2.37 -0.84
N ARG A 358 -1.31 3.41 -0.49
CA ARG A 358 -1.43 4.63 -1.31
C ARG A 358 -0.10 5.38 -1.40
N GLU A 359 0.65 5.47 -0.30
CA GLU A 359 1.98 6.07 -0.30
C GLU A 359 2.97 5.21 -1.10
N LEU A 360 2.94 3.90 -0.91
CA LEU A 360 3.76 2.95 -1.66
C LEU A 360 3.51 3.09 -3.17
N GLU A 361 2.25 3.15 -3.60
CA GLU A 361 1.86 3.35 -5.00
C GLU A 361 2.42 4.66 -5.57
N ASN A 362 2.25 5.77 -4.84
CA ASN A 362 2.76 7.07 -5.26
C ASN A 362 4.29 7.10 -5.39
N ILE A 363 5.01 6.48 -4.44
CA ILE A 363 6.48 6.40 -4.48
C ILE A 363 6.93 5.55 -5.66
N LEU A 364 6.31 4.40 -5.90
CA LEU A 364 6.63 3.52 -7.02
C LEU A 364 6.30 4.17 -8.36
N GLU A 365 5.18 4.88 -8.48
CA GLU A 365 4.82 5.62 -9.70
C GLU A 365 5.87 6.70 -10.00
N ARG A 366 6.21 7.54 -9.01
CA ARG A 366 7.24 8.57 -9.15
C ARG A 366 8.62 7.99 -9.48
N ALA A 367 9.07 6.98 -8.75
CA ALA A 367 10.35 6.32 -9.01
C ALA A 367 10.39 5.72 -10.42
N SER A 368 9.30 5.06 -10.85
CA SER A 368 9.21 4.44 -12.17
C SER A 368 9.17 5.45 -13.33
N LEU A 369 8.58 6.62 -13.11
CA LEU A 369 8.54 7.69 -14.11
C LEU A 369 9.89 8.42 -14.24
N LEU A 370 10.66 8.50 -13.15
CA LEU A 370 11.97 9.17 -13.13
C LEU A 370 13.12 8.24 -13.51
N SER A 371 12.91 6.94 -13.49
CA SER A 371 13.94 5.95 -13.82
C SER A 371 14.03 5.75 -15.32
N ASP A 372 15.24 5.88 -15.88
CA ASP A 372 15.56 5.54 -17.27
C ASP A 372 15.81 4.04 -17.48
N GLY A 373 15.99 3.29 -16.37
CA GLY A 373 16.36 1.89 -16.35
C GLY A 373 15.19 0.92 -16.28
N SER A 374 15.49 -0.36 -16.48
CA SER A 374 14.53 -1.46 -16.26
C SER A 374 14.46 -1.93 -14.80
N VAL A 375 15.34 -1.43 -13.93
CA VAL A 375 15.48 -1.83 -12.53
C VAL A 375 15.36 -0.63 -11.61
N LEU A 376 14.44 -0.64 -10.65
CA LEU A 376 14.41 0.32 -9.56
C LEU A 376 15.42 -0.08 -8.47
N THR A 377 16.32 0.82 -8.17
CA THR A 377 17.39 0.62 -7.18
C THR A 377 17.09 1.34 -5.86
N SER A 378 17.89 1.08 -4.83
CA SER A 378 17.84 1.84 -3.59
C SER A 378 18.08 3.35 -3.81
N GLY A 379 18.87 3.71 -4.83
CA GLY A 379 19.12 5.10 -5.21
C GLY A 379 17.90 5.82 -5.75
N ASP A 380 16.98 5.10 -6.41
CA ASP A 380 15.73 5.66 -6.94
C ASP A 380 14.67 5.83 -5.85
N ILE A 381 14.64 4.94 -4.86
CA ILE A 381 13.62 4.89 -3.80
C ILE A 381 13.98 5.78 -2.60
N LEU A 382 15.23 5.73 -2.12
CA LEU A 382 15.66 6.41 -0.89
C LEU A 382 15.41 7.93 -0.86
N PRO A 383 15.65 8.70 -1.94
CA PRO A 383 15.36 10.14 -1.95
C PRO A 383 13.87 10.44 -1.78
N LEU A 384 13.00 9.59 -2.35
CA LEU A 384 11.55 9.75 -2.29
C LEU A 384 11.01 9.45 -0.89
N LEU A 385 11.54 8.42 -0.21
CA LEU A 385 11.21 8.12 1.20
C LEU A 385 11.63 9.25 2.15
N LYS A 386 12.81 9.85 1.94
CA LYS A 386 13.30 10.97 2.75
C LYS A 386 12.49 12.25 2.57
N SER A 387 12.02 12.54 1.36
CA SER A 387 11.22 13.72 1.06
C SER A 387 9.85 13.72 1.75
N GLN A 388 9.36 12.58 2.19
CA GLN A 388 8.08 12.41 2.90
C GLN A 388 8.22 12.61 4.43
N LYS A 389 9.44 12.55 4.98
CA LYS A 389 9.70 12.71 6.43
C LYS A 389 9.73 14.17 6.93
N SER A 390 9.27 15.17 6.14
CA SER A 390 9.17 16.59 6.54
C SER A 390 7.88 17.21 6.05
N PRO A 391 7.11 18.00 6.81
CA PRO A 391 7.14 18.29 8.26
C PRO A 391 5.75 18.11 8.92
N LYS A 392 5.53 17.18 9.80
CA LYS A 392 4.34 17.15 10.68
C LYS A 392 4.60 17.63 12.12
N THR A 393 5.71 18.31 12.38
CA THR A 393 6.05 18.77 13.75
C THR A 393 5.86 20.28 13.96
N GLN A 394 5.25 21.01 13.02
CA GLN A 394 5.07 22.46 13.17
C GLN A 394 3.63 22.96 13.26
N GLU A 395 2.61 22.13 13.06
CA GLU A 395 1.20 22.59 13.18
C GLU A 395 0.56 22.39 14.56
N SER A 396 1.22 21.75 15.51
CA SER A 396 0.66 21.53 16.86
C SER A 396 1.11 22.55 17.92
N ILE A 397 1.82 23.62 17.56
CA ILE A 397 2.29 24.65 18.51
C ILE A 397 1.60 26.03 18.32
N VAL A 398 0.76 26.22 17.31
CA VAL A 398 0.14 27.54 17.01
C VAL A 398 -1.30 27.67 17.50
N GLN A 399 -1.88 26.71 18.21
CA GLN A 399 -3.25 26.84 18.75
C GLN A 399 -3.32 26.71 20.28
N LYS A 400 -2.44 27.38 21.00
CA LYS A 400 -2.63 27.64 22.44
C LYS A 400 -1.98 28.95 22.84
N ASP A 401 -2.47 30.08 22.38
CA ASP A 401 -2.29 31.37 23.03
C ASP A 401 -3.20 32.42 22.36
N GLN A 402 -4.48 32.37 22.71
CA GLN A 402 -5.38 33.55 22.67
C GLN A 402 -6.45 33.36 23.74
N GLU A 403 -6.18 33.94 24.88
CA GLU A 403 -7.11 34.68 25.74
C GLU A 403 -6.50 34.88 27.14
N VAL A 404 -5.74 35.95 27.33
CA VAL A 404 -5.72 36.67 28.61
C VAL A 404 -5.59 38.15 28.30
N LYS A 405 -6.55 38.89 28.83
CA LYS A 405 -6.79 40.32 28.75
C LYS A 405 -5.64 41.16 29.31
N VAL A 406 -5.51 42.30 28.63
CA VAL A 406 -4.75 43.48 29.00
C VAL A 406 -5.20 44.05 30.35
N GLU A 407 -4.26 44.44 31.20
CA GLU A 407 -4.25 45.68 31.97
C GLU A 407 -2.85 45.96 32.58
N GLY A 408 -2.30 47.06 32.16
CA GLY A 408 -1.73 48.08 33.04
C GLY A 408 -0.23 48.13 33.33
N PHE A 409 0.36 49.26 32.88
CA PHE A 409 1.42 50.06 33.44
C PHE A 409 2.90 49.85 33.08
N SER A 410 3.30 50.87 32.35
CA SER A 410 4.62 51.53 32.24
C SER A 410 5.66 51.26 33.34
N GLN A 411 6.89 50.99 32.99
CA GLN A 411 8.03 51.89 33.27
C GLN A 411 9.35 51.36 32.66
N VAL A 412 10.03 52.30 32.06
CA VAL A 412 11.37 52.32 31.48
C VAL A 412 12.42 51.79 32.44
N ARG A 413 13.35 50.94 31.95
CA ARG A 413 14.82 51.15 32.16
C ARG A 413 15.60 50.24 31.20
N SER A 414 16.41 50.89 30.42
CA SER A 414 17.55 50.45 29.64
C SER A 414 18.50 49.50 30.38
N ILE A 415 18.91 48.40 29.71
CA ILE A 415 20.31 47.93 29.76
C ILE A 415 20.57 47.24 28.41
N GLU A 416 21.65 47.70 27.79
CA GLU A 416 22.30 47.17 26.60
C GLU A 416 22.81 45.76 26.85
N ASN A 417 22.78 44.96 25.84
CA ASN A 417 23.56 43.77 25.46
C ASN A 417 22.67 42.51 25.25
N GLU A 418 22.41 42.29 23.98
CA GLU A 418 22.39 40.96 23.37
C GLU A 418 22.08 41.11 21.86
N LYS A 419 23.12 41.58 21.15
CA LYS A 419 23.24 41.33 19.72
C LYS A 419 23.91 39.98 19.57
N SER A 420 23.14 38.97 19.22
CA SER A 420 23.60 37.80 18.42
C SER A 420 22.63 36.62 18.64
N LEU A 421 21.51 36.54 17.88
CA LEU A 421 20.77 35.31 17.61
C LEU A 421 19.49 35.53 16.72
N GLU A 422 19.57 36.48 15.79
CA GLU A 422 18.54 36.60 14.74
C GLU A 422 19.22 36.81 13.38
N THR A 423 19.75 35.72 12.77
CA THR A 423 20.02 35.69 11.32
C THR A 423 20.26 34.26 10.87
N GLN A 424 19.22 33.42 10.81
CA GLN A 424 19.31 32.14 10.10
C GLN A 424 17.92 31.64 9.68
N ASN A 425 17.19 32.35 8.83
CA ASN A 425 16.06 31.74 8.09
C ASN A 425 15.67 32.61 6.88
N GLN A 426 16.65 32.93 6.03
CA GLN A 426 16.34 33.33 4.65
C GLN A 426 16.67 32.17 3.70
N PRO A 427 15.87 31.91 2.65
CA PRO A 427 16.17 30.87 1.67
C PRO A 427 17.53 31.19 1.00
N LYS A 428 18.54 30.37 1.32
CA LYS A 428 19.90 30.50 0.75
C LYS A 428 19.86 30.10 -0.73
N THR A 429 20.55 30.81 -1.56
CA THR A 429 20.71 30.45 -2.96
C THR A 429 21.49 29.14 -3.11
N LEU A 430 21.29 28.41 -4.21
CA LEU A 430 22.05 27.17 -4.52
C LEU A 430 23.57 27.40 -4.45
N LYS A 431 24.05 28.57 -4.84
CA LYS A 431 25.46 28.95 -4.75
C LYS A 431 25.96 29.08 -3.32
N GLU A 432 25.16 29.63 -2.42
CA GLU A 432 25.48 29.76 -1.00
C GLU A 432 25.47 28.39 -0.28
N ILE A 433 24.51 27.53 -0.61
CA ILE A 433 24.45 26.17 -0.07
C ILE A 433 25.68 25.38 -0.51
N GLU A 434 26.06 25.48 -1.77
CA GLU A 434 27.23 24.79 -2.31
C GLU A 434 28.55 25.32 -1.73
N LYS A 435 28.68 26.64 -1.57
CA LYS A 435 29.84 27.27 -0.91
C LYS A 435 29.97 26.79 0.55
N ASN A 436 28.87 26.77 1.29
CA ASN A 436 28.88 26.34 2.70
C ASN A 436 29.24 24.84 2.81
N ALA A 437 28.69 23.99 1.96
CA ALA A 437 29.01 22.55 1.93
C ALA A 437 30.51 22.30 1.64
N ILE A 438 31.12 23.10 0.75
CA ILE A 438 32.56 23.01 0.48
C ILE A 438 33.36 23.46 1.69
N LEU A 439 33.00 24.57 2.33
CA LEU A 439 33.70 25.08 3.54
C LEU A 439 33.65 24.08 4.71
N GLU A 440 32.45 23.48 4.96
CA GLU A 440 32.28 22.46 6.00
C GLU A 440 33.12 21.22 5.72
N ALA A 441 33.12 20.73 4.47
CA ALA A 441 33.93 19.58 4.10
C ALA A 441 35.42 19.84 4.17
N MET A 442 35.90 21.05 3.82
CA MET A 442 37.29 21.44 3.92
C MET A 442 37.73 21.58 5.39
N SER A 443 36.90 22.19 6.23
CA SER A 443 37.14 22.29 7.68
C SER A 443 37.22 20.91 8.33
N TYR A 444 36.25 20.03 8.06
CA TYR A 444 36.23 18.66 8.59
C TYR A 444 37.43 17.83 8.11
N ALA A 445 37.84 18.02 6.86
CA ALA A 445 39.01 17.36 6.29
C ALA A 445 40.34 17.99 6.72
N LYS A 446 40.34 19.04 7.59
CA LYS A 446 41.53 19.84 7.94
C LYS A 446 42.30 20.29 6.69
N TRP A 447 41.59 20.89 5.75
CA TRP A 447 42.05 21.39 4.47
C TRP A 447 42.74 20.35 3.55
N ASN A 448 42.50 19.07 3.80
CA ASN A 448 43.00 17.98 2.95
C ASN A 448 42.09 17.75 1.74
N MET A 449 42.48 18.22 0.58
CA MET A 449 41.77 18.13 -0.69
C MET A 449 41.33 16.71 -1.06
N SER A 450 42.15 15.70 -0.73
CA SER A 450 41.84 14.30 -1.06
C SER A 450 40.75 13.73 -0.16
N LYS A 451 40.70 14.17 1.11
CA LYS A 451 39.64 13.77 2.05
C LYS A 451 38.35 14.55 1.76
N ALA A 452 38.42 15.85 1.55
CA ALA A 452 37.27 16.70 1.24
C ALA A 452 36.57 16.29 -0.06
N SER A 453 37.32 15.96 -1.11
CA SER A 453 36.73 15.48 -2.37
C SER A 453 35.96 14.16 -2.23
N LYS A 454 36.44 13.25 -1.36
CA LYS A 454 35.73 12.00 -1.02
C LYS A 454 34.46 12.26 -0.21
N ILE A 455 34.50 13.20 0.74
CA ILE A 455 33.33 13.58 1.57
C ILE A 455 32.22 14.18 0.68
N LEU A 456 32.62 15.05 -0.26
CA LEU A 456 31.69 15.72 -1.18
C LEU A 456 31.27 14.86 -2.39
N GLY A 457 31.86 13.68 -2.57
CA GLY A 457 31.57 12.81 -3.71
C GLY A 457 31.96 13.39 -5.08
N VAL A 458 32.94 14.34 -5.14
CA VAL A 458 33.39 15.00 -6.36
C VAL A 458 34.87 14.72 -6.65
N SER A 459 35.31 14.90 -7.92
CA SER A 459 36.72 14.77 -8.25
C SER A 459 37.53 15.93 -7.63
N ARG A 460 38.82 15.69 -7.34
CA ARG A 460 39.73 16.75 -6.81
C ARG A 460 39.77 17.96 -7.76
N MET A 461 39.79 17.74 -9.07
CA MET A 461 39.77 18.81 -10.06
C MET A 461 38.47 19.63 -10.01
N THR A 462 37.34 18.97 -9.81
CA THR A 462 36.03 19.63 -9.65
C THR A 462 36.01 20.48 -8.39
N LEU A 463 36.51 19.94 -7.27
CA LEU A 463 36.58 20.65 -6.00
C LEU A 463 37.50 21.88 -6.14
N TYR A 464 38.67 21.73 -6.74
CA TYR A 464 39.61 22.83 -6.98
C TYR A 464 39.00 23.96 -7.80
N ARG A 465 38.30 23.62 -8.90
CA ARG A 465 37.60 24.59 -9.75
C ARG A 465 36.48 25.33 -8.97
N LYS A 466 35.72 24.63 -8.14
CA LYS A 466 34.65 25.22 -7.34
C LYS A 466 35.19 26.11 -6.22
N MET A 467 36.24 25.70 -5.53
CA MET A 467 36.92 26.57 -4.52
C MET A 467 37.37 27.87 -5.16
N ARG A 468 38.00 27.82 -6.34
CA ARG A 468 38.42 29.01 -7.08
C ARG A 468 37.21 29.87 -7.52
N THR A 469 36.13 29.27 -7.91
CA THR A 469 34.88 29.98 -8.34
C THR A 469 34.21 30.68 -7.16
N TYR A 470 34.33 30.14 -5.94
CA TYR A 470 33.71 30.67 -4.73
C TYR A 470 34.71 31.45 -3.84
N GLU A 471 35.96 31.66 -4.32
CA GLU A 471 37.03 32.35 -3.59
C GLU A 471 37.22 31.82 -2.16
N ILE A 472 37.33 30.46 -2.07
CA ILE A 472 37.55 29.77 -0.81
C ILE A 472 39.06 29.51 -0.66
N GLU A 473 39.68 30.16 0.31
CA GLU A 473 41.08 29.98 0.67
C GLU A 473 41.18 29.60 2.14
N GLU A 474 42.30 28.94 2.52
CA GLU A 474 42.63 28.62 3.90
C GLU A 474 42.97 29.94 4.62
N ASN A 475 42.12 30.40 5.54
CA ASN A 475 42.47 31.48 6.42
C ASN A 475 43.45 30.96 7.50
N GLU A 476 44.63 31.51 7.58
CA GLU A 476 45.65 31.23 8.59
C GLU A 476 45.16 31.37 10.04
#